data_1d02ca99d16372d55ba15ac0b22635b4
#
_entry.id   1d02ca99d16372d55ba15ac0b22635b4
#
_cell.length_a   1.000
_cell.length_b   1.000
_cell.length_c   1.000
_cell.angle_alpha   90.00
_cell.angle_beta   90.00
_cell.angle_gamma   90.00
#
_symmetry.space_group_name_H-M   'P 1'
#
loop_
_entity.id
_entity.type
_entity.pdbx_description
1 polymer ?
#
loop_
_entity_poly.entity_id
_entity_poly.type
_entity_poly.pdbx_seq_one_letter_code
_entity_poly.pdbx_strand_id
1 'polypeptide(L)'
;SAGAICYDIRFPEWLRTMMAAGPQEILYIAAEWPIQRIEQWQIMLQARAIENQAFVVAANRVGSDDDNVFGGRSLIIDPLGQIVSQAGDDNEMLLVADIDIDDEKLVRGQIPVFDDRRPDLYY
;
A
#
# COMPACT_ATOMS: atom_id res chain seq x y z
N SER A 1 -0.07 -13.01 -2.00
CA SER A 1 -0.03 -11.60 -2.33
C SER A 1 -1.29 -11.17 -3.07
N ALA A 2 -1.58 -9.90 -3.04
CA ALA A 2 -2.72 -9.29 -3.71
C ALA A 2 -2.26 -8.07 -4.48
N GLY A 3 -3.06 -7.62 -5.44
CA GLY A 3 -2.73 -6.47 -6.25
C GLY A 3 -3.93 -5.57 -6.50
N ALA A 4 -3.68 -4.27 -6.58
CA ALA A 4 -4.69 -3.28 -6.89
C ALA A 4 -4.09 -2.17 -7.75
N ILE A 5 -4.94 -1.38 -8.36
CA ILE A 5 -4.50 -0.38 -9.33
C ILE A 5 -5.06 0.99 -8.93
N CYS A 6 -4.14 1.93 -8.74
CA CYS A 6 -4.39 3.39 -8.67
C CYS A 6 -5.58 3.77 -7.78
N TYR A 7 -6.71 4.06 -8.39
CA TYR A 7 -7.94 4.51 -7.74
C TYR A 7 -8.44 3.54 -6.66
N ASP A 8 -8.14 2.25 -6.80
CA ASP A 8 -8.56 1.20 -5.87
C ASP A 8 -8.12 1.48 -4.43
N ILE A 9 -6.99 2.18 -4.23
CA ILE A 9 -6.48 2.46 -2.89
C ILE A 9 -7.37 3.39 -2.08
N ARG A 10 -8.32 4.09 -2.73
CA ARG A 10 -9.31 4.93 -2.05
C ARG A 10 -10.47 4.13 -1.44
N PHE A 11 -10.51 2.83 -1.68
CA PHE A 11 -11.60 1.96 -1.24
C PHE A 11 -11.08 0.93 -0.24
N PRO A 12 -11.01 1.29 1.06
CA PRO A 12 -10.49 0.39 2.08
C PRO A 12 -11.27 -0.93 2.17
N GLU A 13 -12.56 -0.91 1.88
CA GLU A 13 -13.39 -2.11 1.87
C GLU A 13 -12.88 -3.16 0.86
N TRP A 14 -12.51 -2.69 -0.33
CA TRP A 14 -12.00 -3.55 -1.39
C TRP A 14 -10.68 -4.20 -1.01
N LEU A 15 -9.73 -3.38 -0.53
CA LEU A 15 -8.42 -3.88 -0.15
C LEU A 15 -8.52 -4.82 1.05
N ARG A 16 -9.35 -4.48 2.03
CA ARG A 16 -9.61 -5.36 3.19
C ARG A 16 -10.20 -6.70 2.74
N THR A 17 -11.12 -6.68 1.81
CA THR A 17 -11.74 -7.90 1.29
C THR A 17 -10.70 -8.81 0.64
N MET A 18 -9.82 -8.24 -0.18
CA MET A 18 -8.74 -9.02 -0.79
C MET A 18 -7.79 -9.60 0.25
N MET A 19 -7.37 -8.77 1.20
CA MET A 19 -6.39 -9.17 2.21
C MET A 19 -6.96 -10.18 3.21
N ALA A 20 -8.26 -10.16 3.43
CA ALA A 20 -8.95 -11.09 4.32
C ALA A 20 -9.31 -12.42 3.67
N ALA A 21 -9.22 -12.53 2.35
CA ALA A 21 -9.63 -13.71 1.61
C ALA A 21 -8.67 -14.90 1.76
N GLY A 22 -7.51 -14.71 2.38
CA GLY A 22 -6.51 -15.75 2.60
C GLY A 22 -5.23 -15.13 3.16
N PRO A 23 -4.16 -15.91 3.30
CA PRO A 23 -2.90 -15.41 3.85
C PRO A 23 -2.19 -14.50 2.84
N GLN A 24 -2.63 -13.25 2.77
CA GLN A 24 -2.01 -12.23 1.94
C GLN A 24 -0.96 -11.49 2.74
N GLU A 25 0.25 -11.43 2.22
CA GLU A 25 1.42 -10.86 2.93
C GLU A 25 1.85 -9.54 2.31
N ILE A 26 1.69 -9.39 1.00
CA ILE A 26 2.14 -8.22 0.26
C ILE A 26 1.00 -7.71 -0.61
N LEU A 27 0.74 -6.42 -0.52
CA LEU A 27 -0.18 -5.70 -1.39
C LEU A 27 0.64 -4.92 -2.42
N TYR A 28 0.51 -5.28 -3.68
CA TYR A 28 1.15 -4.60 -4.80
C TYR A 28 0.23 -3.56 -5.41
N ILE A 29 0.74 -2.35 -5.61
CA ILE A 29 -0.01 -1.24 -6.21
C ILE A 29 0.75 -0.71 -7.43
N ALA A 30 0.03 -0.50 -8.52
CA ALA A 30 0.54 0.21 -9.69
C ALA A 30 -0.35 1.43 -9.97
N ALA A 31 0.24 2.57 -10.31
CA ALA A 31 -0.54 3.80 -10.44
C ALA A 31 0.07 4.81 -11.42
N GLU A 32 -0.81 5.69 -11.89
CA GLU A 32 -0.49 6.94 -12.56
C GLU A 32 -1.04 8.09 -11.70
N TRP A 33 -0.50 8.26 -10.49
CA TRP A 33 -1.02 9.19 -9.50
C TRP A 33 -0.46 10.59 -9.68
N PRO A 34 -1.30 11.60 -9.82
CA PRO A 34 -0.84 12.95 -10.14
C PRO A 34 -0.17 13.64 -8.96
N ILE A 35 0.72 14.58 -9.29
CA ILE A 35 1.50 15.30 -8.28
C ILE A 35 0.63 16.13 -7.34
N GLN A 36 -0.53 16.62 -7.80
CA GLN A 36 -1.44 17.45 -6.99
C GLN A 36 -1.96 16.70 -5.75
N ARG A 37 -1.97 15.36 -5.80
CA ARG A 37 -2.49 14.52 -4.72
C ARG A 37 -1.45 13.55 -4.17
N ILE A 38 -0.17 13.87 -4.35
CA ILE A 38 0.89 12.94 -3.95
C ILE A 38 0.97 12.72 -2.44
N GLU A 39 0.57 13.70 -1.64
CA GLU A 39 0.52 13.51 -0.19
C GLU A 39 -0.57 12.48 0.18
N GLN A 40 -1.70 12.50 -0.51
CA GLN A 40 -2.75 11.50 -0.30
C GLN A 40 -2.29 10.10 -0.69
N TRP A 41 -1.50 9.99 -1.76
CA TRP A 41 -0.87 8.72 -2.17
C TRP A 41 -0.11 8.09 -1.01
N GLN A 42 0.80 8.84 -0.42
CA GLN A 42 1.63 8.35 0.69
C GLN A 42 0.79 8.01 1.92
N ILE A 43 -0.10 8.91 2.32
CA ILE A 43 -0.92 8.73 3.53
C ILE A 43 -1.82 7.50 3.39
N MET A 44 -2.48 7.34 2.24
CA MET A 44 -3.37 6.20 2.03
C MET A 44 -2.62 4.88 1.97
N LEU A 45 -1.45 4.83 1.34
CA LEU A 45 -0.66 3.60 1.28
C LEU A 45 -0.17 3.19 2.66
N GLN A 46 0.25 4.14 3.49
CA GLN A 46 0.62 3.85 4.87
C GLN A 46 -0.57 3.33 5.67
N ALA A 47 -1.74 3.95 5.48
CA ALA A 47 -2.98 3.49 6.13
C ALA A 47 -3.34 2.07 5.71
N ARG A 48 -3.22 1.74 4.42
CA ARG A 48 -3.50 0.38 3.92
C ARG A 48 -2.54 -0.66 4.51
N ALA A 49 -1.26 -0.30 4.65
CA ALA A 49 -0.28 -1.17 5.29
C ALA A 49 -0.64 -1.44 6.76
N ILE A 50 -0.97 -0.39 7.50
CA ILE A 50 -1.32 -0.49 8.92
C ILE A 50 -2.61 -1.29 9.12
N GLU A 51 -3.68 -0.93 8.42
CA GLU A 51 -4.99 -1.56 8.64
C GLU A 51 -5.03 -3.01 8.19
N ASN A 52 -4.24 -3.40 7.18
CA ASN A 52 -4.16 -4.78 6.71
C ASN A 52 -2.97 -5.54 7.28
N GLN A 53 -2.14 -4.88 8.07
CA GLN A 53 -0.96 -5.47 8.70
C GLN A 53 -0.13 -6.23 7.68
N ALA A 54 0.17 -5.58 6.57
CA ALA A 54 0.84 -6.17 5.41
C ALA A 54 1.88 -5.21 4.85
N PHE A 55 2.86 -5.77 4.15
CA PHE A 55 3.77 -4.97 3.34
C PHE A 55 3.02 -4.38 2.14
N VAL A 56 3.34 -3.14 1.79
CA VAL A 56 2.84 -2.49 0.58
C VAL A 56 4.03 -2.19 -0.32
N VAL A 57 3.94 -2.64 -1.56
CA VAL A 57 4.93 -2.35 -2.61
C VAL A 57 4.20 -1.61 -3.72
N ALA A 58 4.47 -0.32 -3.83
CA ALA A 58 3.70 0.57 -4.68
C ALA A 58 4.61 1.28 -5.69
N ALA A 59 4.27 1.14 -6.96
CA ALA A 59 4.96 1.79 -8.07
C ALA A 59 4.06 2.87 -8.67
N ASN A 60 4.54 4.11 -8.71
CA ASN A 60 3.84 5.21 -9.33
C ASN A 60 4.66 5.79 -10.48
N ARG A 61 3.96 6.18 -11.53
CA ARG A 61 4.55 6.81 -12.71
C ARG A 61 5.24 8.12 -12.36
N VAL A 62 6.37 8.38 -13.03
CA VAL A 62 7.04 9.68 -13.07
C VAL A 62 6.83 10.33 -14.44
N GLY A 63 7.18 11.62 -14.56
CA GLY A 63 7.08 12.35 -15.81
C GLY A 63 5.71 12.97 -16.02
N SER A 64 5.38 13.24 -17.26
CA SER A 64 4.15 13.94 -17.62
C SER A 64 3.59 13.45 -18.95
N ASP A 65 2.30 13.69 -19.13
CA ASP A 65 1.64 13.64 -20.44
C ASP A 65 1.05 15.03 -20.74
N ASP A 66 0.18 15.14 -21.74
CA ASP A 66 -0.38 16.43 -22.17
C ASP A 66 -1.22 17.11 -21.09
N ASP A 67 -1.82 16.34 -20.18
CA ASP A 67 -2.78 16.85 -19.21
C ASP A 67 -2.29 16.74 -17.75
N ASN A 68 -1.30 15.89 -17.47
CA ASN A 68 -0.94 15.54 -16.11
C ASN A 68 0.58 15.55 -15.89
N VAL A 69 0.97 15.95 -14.68
CA VAL A 69 2.30 15.66 -14.14
C VAL A 69 2.11 14.60 -13.06
N PHE A 70 2.86 13.50 -13.15
CA PHE A 70 2.77 12.39 -12.21
C PHE A 70 3.72 12.58 -11.04
N GLY A 71 3.29 12.14 -9.86
CA GLY A 71 3.98 12.46 -8.62
C GLY A 71 5.16 11.55 -8.28
N GLY A 72 5.33 10.43 -8.97
CA GLY A 72 6.37 9.47 -8.59
C GLY A 72 6.17 8.95 -7.18
N ARG A 73 7.21 9.01 -6.35
CA ARG A 73 7.20 8.61 -4.95
C ARG A 73 6.73 7.17 -4.76
N SER A 74 7.31 6.25 -5.55
CA SER A 74 7.13 4.81 -5.32
C SER A 74 7.62 4.44 -3.94
N LEU A 75 6.94 3.51 -3.28
CA LEU A 75 7.13 3.25 -1.85
C LEU A 75 7.16 1.75 -1.57
N ILE A 76 7.98 1.35 -0.61
CA ILE A 76 7.89 0.06 0.08
C ILE A 76 7.62 0.36 1.55
N ILE A 77 6.54 -0.19 2.08
CA ILE A 77 6.03 0.12 3.43
C ILE A 77 5.88 -1.19 4.20
N ASP A 78 6.25 -1.18 5.48
CA ASP A 78 6.12 -2.35 6.34
C ASP A 78 4.74 -2.45 7.01
N PRO A 79 4.42 -3.55 7.70
CA PRO A 79 3.11 -3.72 8.34
C PRO A 79 2.81 -2.74 9.48
N LEU A 80 3.79 -2.01 9.96
CA LEU A 80 3.60 -0.95 10.96
C LEU A 80 3.36 0.42 10.30
N GLY A 81 3.38 0.49 8.97
CA GLY A 81 3.21 1.72 8.22
C GLY A 81 4.51 2.52 8.05
N GLN A 82 5.65 1.96 8.43
CA GLN A 82 6.94 2.61 8.26
C GLN A 82 7.41 2.50 6.81
N ILE A 83 7.91 3.60 6.26
CA ILE A 83 8.46 3.61 4.91
C ILE A 83 9.85 2.98 4.96
N VAL A 84 9.98 1.81 4.33
CA VAL A 84 11.24 1.07 4.25
C VAL A 84 12.14 1.66 3.18
N SER A 85 11.56 2.05 2.06
CA SER A 85 12.27 2.63 0.93
C SER A 85 11.34 3.53 0.13
N GLN A 86 11.87 4.61 -0.42
CA GLN A 86 11.09 5.61 -1.15
C GLN A 86 11.88 6.15 -2.33
N ALA A 87 11.23 6.20 -3.48
CA ALA A 87 11.79 6.83 -4.68
C ALA A 87 11.53 8.34 -4.68
N GLY A 88 12.26 9.06 -5.50
CA GLY A 88 12.02 10.48 -5.74
C GLY A 88 10.77 10.76 -6.55
N ASP A 89 10.46 12.02 -6.71
CA ASP A 89 9.18 12.45 -7.31
C ASP A 89 9.25 12.54 -8.84
N ASP A 90 10.43 12.66 -9.44
CA ASP A 90 10.58 13.06 -10.83
C ASP A 90 11.49 12.18 -11.69
N ASN A 91 12.19 11.21 -11.13
CA ASN A 91 13.11 10.36 -11.87
C ASN A 91 12.72 8.89 -11.78
N GLU A 92 12.84 8.19 -12.90
CA GLU A 92 12.77 6.72 -12.89
C GLU A 92 13.93 6.17 -12.06
N MET A 93 13.61 5.16 -11.21
CA MET A 93 14.64 4.46 -10.47
C MET A 93 14.16 3.07 -10.06
N LEU A 94 15.11 2.19 -9.85
CA LEU A 94 14.85 0.88 -9.26
C LEU A 94 14.92 1.01 -7.74
N LEU A 95 13.82 0.66 -7.09
CA LEU A 95 13.71 0.66 -5.64
C LEU A 95 13.85 -0.77 -5.15
N VAL A 96 14.80 -1.00 -4.26
CA VAL A 96 15.08 -2.33 -3.71
C VAL A 96 15.08 -2.26 -2.20
N ALA A 97 14.47 -3.25 -1.56
CA ALA A 97 14.52 -3.41 -0.11
C ALA A 97 14.45 -4.89 0.26
N ASP A 98 15.11 -5.23 1.36
CA ASP A 98 14.95 -6.53 1.99
C ASP A 98 13.83 -6.44 3.01
N ILE A 99 12.89 -7.37 2.93
CA ILE A 99 11.78 -7.47 3.88
C ILE A 99 11.73 -8.85 4.50
N ASP A 100 11.32 -8.93 5.75
CA ASP A 100 11.09 -10.18 6.45
C ASP A 100 9.60 -10.40 6.60
N ILE A 101 9.08 -11.38 5.89
CA ILE A 101 7.65 -11.73 5.91
C ILE A 101 7.18 -12.10 7.31
N ASP A 102 8.08 -12.62 8.15
CA ASP A 102 7.72 -12.99 9.52
C ASP A 102 7.38 -11.78 10.41
N ASP A 103 7.80 -10.57 10.04
CA ASP A 103 7.40 -9.34 10.73
C ASP A 103 5.88 -9.17 10.74
N GLU A 104 5.21 -9.61 9.69
CA GLU A 104 3.76 -9.53 9.56
C GLU A 104 3.06 -10.43 10.58
N LYS A 105 3.57 -11.64 10.76
CA LYS A 105 3.04 -12.58 11.77
C LYS A 105 3.16 -12.01 13.16
N LEU A 106 4.28 -11.34 13.43
CA LEU A 106 4.52 -10.72 14.73
C LEU A 106 3.52 -9.59 15.00
N VAL A 107 3.32 -8.73 14.03
CA VAL A 107 2.37 -7.60 14.14
C VAL A 107 0.94 -8.11 14.32
N ARG A 108 0.53 -9.09 13.53
CA ARG A 108 -0.82 -9.69 13.61
C ARG A 108 -1.04 -10.42 14.92
N GLY A 109 -0.01 -10.99 15.49
CA GLY A 109 -0.07 -11.63 16.81
C GLY A 109 -0.23 -10.63 17.96
N GLN A 110 0.36 -9.45 17.85
CA GLN A 110 0.26 -8.39 18.86
C GLN A 110 -1.12 -7.73 18.86
N ILE A 111 -1.66 -7.45 17.67
CA ILE A 111 -2.99 -6.84 17.50
C ILE A 111 -3.74 -7.67 16.44
N PRO A 112 -4.58 -8.62 16.86
CA PRO A 112 -5.21 -9.57 15.92
C PRO A 112 -6.40 -8.95 15.18
N VAL A 113 -6.17 -7.93 14.37
CA VAL A 113 -7.19 -7.13 13.68
C VAL A 113 -8.12 -7.99 12.85
N PHE A 114 -7.58 -8.97 12.10
CA PHE A 114 -8.41 -9.81 11.24
C PHE A 114 -9.35 -10.70 12.04
N ASP A 115 -8.91 -11.20 13.18
CA ASP A 115 -9.74 -12.04 14.06
C ASP A 115 -10.80 -11.22 14.81
N ASP A 116 -10.48 -9.96 15.11
CA ASP A 116 -11.36 -9.07 15.87
C ASP A 116 -12.42 -8.37 15.02
N ARG A 117 -12.36 -8.54 13.69
CA ARG A 117 -13.35 -7.96 12.78
C ARG A 117 -14.74 -8.48 13.07
N ARG A 118 -15.73 -7.63 12.86
CA ARG A 118 -17.13 -7.98 13.00
C ARG A 118 -17.86 -7.82 11.66
N PRO A 119 -17.55 -8.66 10.64
CA PRO A 119 -18.18 -8.55 9.32
C PRO A 119 -19.71 -8.64 9.37
N ASP A 120 -20.24 -9.32 10.39
CA ASP A 120 -21.67 -9.42 10.65
C ASP A 120 -22.34 -8.08 10.99
N LEU A 121 -21.53 -7.09 11.38
CA LEU A 121 -22.00 -5.74 11.72
C LEU A 121 -21.72 -4.71 10.63
N TYR A 122 -20.94 -5.06 9.62
CA TYR A 122 -20.57 -4.16 8.52
C TYR A 122 -21.45 -4.47 7.31
N TYR A 123 -22.17 -3.48 6.79
CA TYR A 123 -23.11 -3.61 5.66
C TYR A 123 -24.32 -4.51 5.94
#